data_bd40df42d008c49c329899061de581d7
#
_entry.id   bd40df42d008c49c329899061de581d7
#
_cell.length_a   1.000
_cell.length_b   1.000
_cell.length_c   1.000
_cell.angle_alpha   90.00
_cell.angle_beta   90.00
_cell.angle_gamma   90.00
#
_symmetry.space_group_name_H-M   'P 1'
#
loop_
_entity.id
_entity.type
_entity.pdbx_description
1 polymer ?
#
loop_
_entity_poly.entity_id
_entity_poly.type
_entity_poly.pdbx_seq_one_letter_code
_entity_poly.pdbx_strand_id
1 'polypeptide(L)'
;MSKMQVLSALFMGMLLAACASQPYDHRLQQRQQAYNAAAGAPVRSFRLVFGSQIYSWESLSDTQLVVYTLSNRAYLLDVWPCSNLTVTTSIGLTSFAGTVQTGFDKVLTRRPYIPCVIKQIRPVDLAQFKLDREAQRHVDNMPRDNGNAPAPASSSG
;
A
#
# COMPACT_ATOMS: atom_id res chain seq x y z
N MET A 1 50.24 -15.59 -5.74
CA MET A 1 48.84 -15.41 -5.32
C MET A 1 48.02 -16.48 -6.00
N SER A 2 47.51 -17.42 -5.21
CA SER A 2 46.82 -18.62 -5.75
C SER A 2 45.47 -18.24 -6.33
N LYS A 3 45.11 -18.83 -7.49
CA LYS A 3 43.79 -18.64 -8.15
C LYS A 3 42.60 -18.90 -7.23
N MET A 4 42.79 -19.67 -6.17
CA MET A 4 41.81 -19.96 -5.13
C MET A 4 41.51 -18.77 -4.22
N GLN A 5 42.44 -17.85 -3.98
CA GLN A 5 42.22 -16.65 -3.15
C GLN A 5 41.43 -15.59 -3.90
N VAL A 6 41.56 -15.50 -5.21
CA VAL A 6 40.81 -14.54 -6.04
C VAL A 6 39.34 -14.95 -6.16
N LEU A 7 39.04 -16.26 -6.25
CA LEU A 7 37.65 -16.74 -6.26
C LEU A 7 36.92 -16.51 -4.94
N SER A 8 37.61 -16.63 -3.79
CA SER A 8 37.01 -16.39 -2.47
C SER A 8 36.67 -14.94 -2.24
N ALA A 9 37.48 -14.01 -2.75
CA ALA A 9 37.22 -12.56 -2.64
C ALA A 9 36.03 -12.09 -3.52
N LEU A 10 35.84 -12.74 -4.70
CA LEU A 10 34.68 -12.44 -5.56
C LEU A 10 33.37 -12.94 -5.02
N PHE A 11 33.35 -14.06 -4.28
CA PHE A 11 32.13 -14.58 -3.67
C PHE A 11 31.66 -13.77 -2.46
N MET A 12 32.56 -13.15 -1.70
CA MET A 12 32.25 -12.35 -0.53
C MET A 12 31.73 -10.94 -0.89
N GLY A 13 32.03 -10.44 -2.08
CA GLY A 13 31.57 -9.13 -2.57
C GLY A 13 30.10 -9.13 -3.05
N MET A 14 29.53 -10.29 -3.39
CA MET A 14 28.17 -10.40 -3.96
C MET A 14 27.05 -10.45 -2.91
N LEU A 15 27.38 -10.69 -1.64
CA LEU A 15 26.41 -10.81 -0.54
C LEU A 15 26.00 -9.47 0.08
N LEU A 16 26.68 -8.37 -0.23
CA LEU A 16 26.40 -7.04 0.35
C LEU A 16 25.42 -6.19 -0.47
N ALA A 17 25.03 -6.59 -1.66
CA ALA A 17 24.15 -5.81 -2.54
C ALA A 17 22.64 -6.04 -2.31
N ALA A 18 22.23 -6.96 -1.43
CA ALA A 18 20.84 -7.38 -1.28
C ALA A 18 20.01 -6.58 -0.28
N CYS A 19 20.59 -5.61 0.43
CA CYS A 19 19.89 -4.93 1.55
C CYS A 19 19.40 -3.50 1.27
N ALA A 20 19.54 -2.96 0.07
CA ALA A 20 19.39 -1.51 -0.15
C ALA A 20 18.04 -1.03 -0.73
N SER A 21 17.11 -1.89 -1.14
CA SER A 21 15.93 -1.43 -1.93
C SER A 21 14.55 -1.74 -1.34
N GLN A 22 14.44 -2.08 -0.07
CA GLN A 22 13.18 -2.62 0.49
C GLN A 22 12.27 -1.70 1.32
N PRO A 23 12.58 -0.47 1.78
CA PRO A 23 11.70 0.18 2.77
C PRO A 23 10.44 0.83 2.19
N TYR A 24 10.45 1.28 0.93
CA TYR A 24 9.31 1.98 0.33
C TYR A 24 8.25 1.01 -0.17
N ASP A 25 8.64 0.03 -0.98
CA ASP A 25 7.73 -0.95 -1.57
C ASP A 25 7.05 -1.80 -0.51
N HIS A 26 7.78 -2.20 0.52
CA HIS A 26 7.24 -2.98 1.63
C HIS A 26 6.17 -2.19 2.42
N ARG A 27 6.40 -0.91 2.69
CA ARG A 27 5.42 -0.04 3.36
C ARG A 27 4.16 0.17 2.52
N LEU A 28 4.32 0.31 1.20
CA LEU A 28 3.21 0.45 0.28
C LEU A 28 2.36 -0.82 0.24
N GLN A 29 3.00 -1.99 0.18
CA GLN A 29 2.33 -3.29 0.22
C GLN A 29 1.58 -3.51 1.55
N GLN A 30 2.20 -3.21 2.68
CA GLN A 30 1.53 -3.29 3.99
C GLN A 30 0.30 -2.39 4.06
N ARG A 31 0.40 -1.18 3.53
CA ARG A 31 -0.72 -0.24 3.46
C ARG A 31 -1.84 -0.75 2.57
N GLN A 32 -1.50 -1.28 1.40
CA GLN A 32 -2.45 -1.91 0.49
C GLN A 32 -3.17 -3.09 1.15
N GLN A 33 -2.46 -3.94 1.86
CA GLN A 33 -3.03 -5.05 2.62
C GLN A 33 -3.98 -4.57 3.72
N ALA A 34 -3.60 -3.53 4.47
CA ALA A 34 -4.44 -2.97 5.52
C ALA A 34 -5.77 -2.40 4.96
N TYR A 35 -5.73 -1.69 3.84
CA TYR A 35 -6.95 -1.22 3.19
C TYR A 35 -7.80 -2.36 2.64
N ASN A 36 -7.18 -3.38 2.06
CA ASN A 36 -7.92 -4.55 1.56
C ASN A 36 -8.60 -5.32 2.70
N ALA A 37 -7.96 -5.44 3.87
CA ALA A 37 -8.53 -6.08 5.06
C ALA A 37 -9.70 -5.29 5.64
N ALA A 38 -9.63 -3.96 5.62
CA ALA A 38 -10.69 -3.07 6.11
C ALA A 38 -11.80 -2.80 5.07
N ALA A 39 -11.65 -3.29 3.84
CA ALA A 39 -12.62 -3.08 2.77
C ALA A 39 -13.78 -4.05 2.89
N GLY A 40 -15.00 -3.51 2.87
CA GLY A 40 -16.25 -4.26 2.90
C GLY A 40 -16.62 -4.87 1.54
N ALA A 41 -17.84 -5.39 1.46
CA ALA A 41 -18.39 -5.96 0.23
C ALA A 41 -18.46 -4.92 -0.91
N PRO A 42 -18.29 -5.36 -2.18
CA PRO A 42 -18.38 -4.48 -3.33
C PRO A 42 -19.74 -3.80 -3.44
N VAL A 43 -19.73 -2.51 -3.80
CA VAL A 43 -20.91 -1.73 -4.11
C VAL A 43 -20.89 -1.24 -5.55
N ARG A 44 -22.05 -0.95 -6.12
CA ARG A 44 -22.14 -0.49 -7.52
C ARG A 44 -21.74 0.96 -7.70
N SER A 45 -21.91 1.77 -6.66
CA SER A 45 -21.65 3.20 -6.75
C SER A 45 -21.48 3.82 -5.37
N PHE A 46 -20.90 5.04 -5.36
CA PHE A 46 -20.92 5.92 -4.20
C PHE A 46 -21.20 7.35 -4.62
N ARG A 47 -21.58 8.17 -3.64
CA ARG A 47 -21.92 9.58 -3.87
C ARG A 47 -20.83 10.49 -3.36
N LEU A 48 -20.45 11.47 -4.19
CA LEU A 48 -19.60 12.58 -3.78
C LEU A 48 -20.44 13.59 -3.00
N VAL A 49 -19.93 14.04 -1.84
CA VAL A 49 -20.71 14.86 -0.90
C VAL A 49 -20.82 16.30 -1.36
N PHE A 50 -19.77 16.82 -2.00
CA PHE A 50 -19.68 18.21 -2.46
C PHE A 50 -19.62 18.29 -3.99
N GLY A 51 -20.65 17.80 -4.67
CA GLY A 51 -20.74 17.83 -6.12
C GLY A 51 -19.74 16.88 -6.80
N SER A 52 -18.61 17.37 -7.27
CA SER A 52 -17.58 16.57 -7.96
C SER A 52 -16.25 16.47 -7.20
N GLN A 53 -16.19 17.00 -5.97
CA GLN A 53 -14.94 17.07 -5.21
C GLN A 53 -14.75 15.86 -4.31
N ILE A 54 -13.51 15.36 -4.29
CA ILE A 54 -13.03 14.39 -3.31
C ILE A 54 -12.32 15.15 -2.18
N TYR A 55 -12.43 14.63 -0.95
CA TYR A 55 -11.76 15.21 0.21
C TYR A 55 -10.25 14.98 0.16
N SER A 56 -9.85 13.74 -0.09
CA SER A 56 -8.47 13.33 -0.32
C SER A 56 -8.40 11.98 -1.03
N TRP A 57 -7.21 11.56 -1.41
CA TRP A 57 -6.98 10.28 -2.04
C TRP A 57 -5.57 9.77 -1.74
N GLU A 58 -5.37 8.47 -1.94
CA GLU A 58 -4.09 7.80 -1.79
C GLU A 58 -3.95 6.69 -2.81
N SER A 59 -2.86 6.68 -3.57
CA SER A 59 -2.53 5.59 -4.48
C SER A 59 -1.87 4.44 -3.71
N LEU A 60 -2.32 3.22 -3.97
CA LEU A 60 -1.77 2.00 -3.35
C LEU A 60 -1.00 1.16 -4.36
N SER A 61 -1.34 1.23 -5.63
CA SER A 61 -0.66 0.55 -6.75
C SER A 61 -1.14 1.14 -8.07
N ASP A 62 -0.63 0.63 -9.19
CA ASP A 62 -1.11 1.00 -10.53
C ASP A 62 -2.56 0.54 -10.82
N THR A 63 -3.13 -0.27 -9.95
CA THR A 63 -4.48 -0.81 -10.10
C THR A 63 -5.41 -0.51 -8.93
N GLN A 64 -4.92 0.20 -7.89
CA GLN A 64 -5.71 0.38 -6.68
C GLN A 64 -5.42 1.74 -6.01
N LEU A 65 -6.49 2.41 -5.59
CA LEU A 65 -6.41 3.66 -4.83
C LEU A 65 -7.55 3.75 -3.82
N VAL A 66 -7.33 4.57 -2.79
CA VAL A 66 -8.38 4.94 -1.83
C VAL A 66 -8.81 6.38 -2.10
N VAL A 67 -10.11 6.60 -2.11
CA VAL A 67 -10.72 7.93 -2.24
C VAL A 67 -11.53 8.24 -1.00
N TYR A 68 -11.24 9.36 -0.39
CA TYR A 68 -12.00 9.89 0.74
C TYR A 68 -13.02 10.88 0.22
N THR A 69 -14.29 10.63 0.48
CA THR A 69 -15.38 11.58 0.19
C THR A 69 -15.61 12.54 1.34
N LEU A 70 -15.25 12.11 2.55
CA LEU A 70 -15.19 12.88 3.79
C LEU A 70 -14.00 12.39 4.63
N SER A 71 -13.66 13.09 5.69
CA SER A 71 -12.59 12.69 6.64
C SER A 71 -12.84 11.32 7.30
N ASN A 72 -14.08 10.89 7.39
CA ASN A 72 -14.52 9.63 8.02
C ASN A 72 -15.18 8.66 7.03
N ARG A 73 -15.14 8.91 5.72
CA ARG A 73 -15.75 8.04 4.72
C ARG A 73 -14.81 7.87 3.53
N ALA A 74 -14.39 6.64 3.30
CA ALA A 74 -13.48 6.28 2.22
C ALA A 74 -13.99 5.07 1.43
N TYR A 75 -13.52 4.99 0.19
CA TYR A 75 -13.79 3.89 -0.72
C TYR A 75 -12.48 3.42 -1.34
N LEU A 76 -12.27 2.11 -1.35
CA LEU A 76 -11.21 1.46 -2.08
C LEU A 76 -11.69 1.20 -3.49
N LEU A 77 -10.97 1.74 -4.47
CA LEU A 77 -11.27 1.61 -5.88
C LEU A 77 -10.23 0.69 -6.52
N ASP A 78 -10.71 -0.40 -7.14
CA ASP A 78 -9.91 -1.19 -8.06
C ASP A 78 -10.15 -0.67 -9.47
N VAL A 79 -9.09 -0.35 -10.20
CA VAL A 79 -9.14 0.18 -11.56
C VAL A 79 -8.43 -0.74 -12.54
N TRP A 80 -8.67 -0.59 -13.83
CA TRP A 80 -7.82 -1.21 -14.84
C TRP A 80 -6.40 -0.65 -14.73
N PRO A 81 -5.35 -1.41 -15.11
CA PRO A 81 -3.96 -0.97 -14.99
C PRO A 81 -3.76 0.44 -15.52
N CYS A 82 -3.18 1.28 -14.69
CA CYS A 82 -3.04 2.71 -14.89
C CYS A 82 -1.62 3.13 -14.50
N SER A 83 -0.71 3.09 -15.45
CA SER A 83 0.74 3.23 -15.25
C SER A 83 1.19 4.53 -14.56
N ASN A 84 0.32 5.53 -14.46
CA ASN A 84 0.65 6.82 -13.84
C ASN A 84 -0.02 7.03 -12.47
N LEU A 85 -0.75 6.03 -11.97
CA LEU A 85 -1.52 6.21 -10.74
C LEU A 85 -0.63 6.43 -9.52
N THR A 86 0.49 5.73 -9.45
CA THR A 86 1.44 5.82 -8.32
C THR A 86 2.30 7.08 -8.33
N VAL A 87 2.44 7.73 -9.48
CA VAL A 87 3.30 8.92 -9.64
C VAL A 87 2.53 10.21 -9.86
N THR A 88 1.21 10.14 -10.03
CA THR A 88 0.39 11.35 -10.23
C THR A 88 0.28 12.16 -8.94
N THR A 89 0.28 13.47 -9.06
CA THR A 89 0.11 14.40 -7.93
C THR A 89 -1.34 14.85 -7.74
N SER A 90 -2.21 14.55 -8.69
CA SER A 90 -3.63 14.90 -8.61
C SER A 90 -4.46 13.93 -9.43
N ILE A 91 -5.66 13.66 -8.95
CA ILE A 91 -6.67 12.86 -9.66
C ILE A 91 -7.98 13.63 -9.77
N GLY A 92 -8.77 13.25 -10.78
CA GLY A 92 -10.19 13.57 -10.87
C GLY A 92 -11.01 12.28 -10.95
N LEU A 93 -12.28 12.39 -10.64
CA LEU A 93 -13.25 11.31 -10.88
C LEU A 93 -14.30 11.80 -11.84
N THR A 94 -14.63 10.99 -12.85
CA THR A 94 -15.86 11.21 -13.59
C THR A 94 -17.03 10.81 -12.69
N SER A 95 -18.16 11.47 -12.87
CA SER A 95 -19.39 11.14 -12.14
C SER A 95 -20.60 11.68 -12.88
N PHE A 96 -21.72 11.00 -12.76
CA PHE A 96 -23.00 11.52 -13.23
C PHE A 96 -23.84 11.97 -12.03
N ALA A 97 -24.22 13.24 -12.03
CA ALA A 97 -24.95 13.88 -10.93
C ALA A 97 -24.32 13.64 -9.54
N GLY A 98 -22.98 13.67 -9.46
CA GLY A 98 -22.22 13.43 -8.22
C GLY A 98 -22.16 11.96 -7.79
N THR A 99 -22.63 11.03 -8.63
CA THR A 99 -22.56 9.59 -8.36
C THR A 99 -21.50 8.95 -9.22
N VAL A 100 -20.55 8.24 -8.60
CA VAL A 100 -19.48 7.47 -9.25
C VAL A 100 -19.91 6.01 -9.34
N GLN A 101 -19.80 5.39 -10.51
CA GLN A 101 -20.29 4.03 -10.79
C GLN A 101 -19.20 3.12 -11.34
N THR A 102 -19.23 1.85 -10.94
CA THR A 102 -18.36 0.81 -11.51
C THR A 102 -18.65 0.56 -12.98
N GLY A 103 -17.60 0.34 -13.76
CA GLY A 103 -17.68 0.01 -15.19
C GLY A 103 -17.90 1.21 -16.11
N PHE A 104 -18.38 2.35 -15.60
CA PHE A 104 -18.68 3.55 -16.37
C PHE A 104 -17.73 4.68 -16.05
N ASP A 105 -17.52 4.94 -14.75
CA ASP A 105 -16.71 6.05 -14.31
C ASP A 105 -15.23 5.72 -14.28
N LYS A 106 -14.43 6.76 -14.29
CA LYS A 106 -12.99 6.70 -14.49
C LYS A 106 -12.28 7.58 -13.49
N VAL A 107 -11.09 7.14 -13.10
CA VAL A 107 -10.09 7.97 -12.46
C VAL A 107 -9.29 8.66 -13.56
N LEU A 108 -9.18 9.98 -13.49
CA LEU A 108 -8.40 10.81 -14.40
C LEU A 108 -7.11 11.19 -13.70
N THR A 109 -5.97 10.84 -14.26
CA THR A 109 -4.66 11.25 -13.79
C THR A 109 -4.20 12.50 -14.53
N ARG A 110 -3.31 13.27 -13.88
CA ARG A 110 -2.71 14.44 -14.55
C ARG A 110 -1.66 13.95 -15.53
N ARG A 111 -1.71 14.45 -16.74
CA ARG A 111 -0.88 14.16 -17.93
C ARG A 111 0.10 12.98 -17.83
N PRO A 112 0.11 12.08 -18.82
CA PRO A 112 -0.87 12.01 -19.90
C PRO A 112 -2.24 11.59 -19.37
N TYR A 113 -3.31 12.19 -19.88
CA TYR A 113 -4.70 11.92 -19.45
C TYR A 113 -5.14 10.53 -19.90
N ILE A 114 -4.61 9.50 -19.26
CA ILE A 114 -5.09 8.13 -19.47
C ILE A 114 -6.20 7.88 -18.46
N PRO A 115 -7.45 7.77 -18.89
CA PRO A 115 -8.56 7.50 -17.99
C PRO A 115 -8.51 6.02 -17.54
N CYS A 116 -8.51 5.79 -16.23
CA CYS A 116 -8.46 4.48 -15.63
C CYS A 116 -9.89 4.07 -15.22
N VAL A 117 -10.49 3.11 -15.92
CA VAL A 117 -11.86 2.67 -15.64
C VAL A 117 -11.94 2.01 -14.27
N ILE A 118 -12.94 2.37 -13.48
CA ILE A 118 -13.21 1.80 -12.16
C ILE A 118 -13.86 0.42 -12.35
N LYS A 119 -13.17 -0.63 -11.92
CA LYS A 119 -13.65 -2.02 -11.98
C LYS A 119 -14.51 -2.38 -10.79
N GLN A 120 -14.12 -1.92 -9.60
CA GLN A 120 -14.79 -2.28 -8.37
C GLN A 120 -14.68 -1.12 -7.36
N ILE A 121 -15.70 -0.99 -6.55
CA ILE A 121 -15.80 -0.02 -5.45
C ILE A 121 -16.09 -0.80 -4.18
N ARG A 122 -15.30 -0.59 -3.12
CA ARG A 122 -15.53 -1.18 -1.80
C ARG A 122 -15.49 -0.09 -0.73
N PRO A 123 -16.51 0.04 0.13
CA PRO A 123 -16.43 0.94 1.27
C PRO A 123 -15.33 0.48 2.23
N VAL A 124 -14.60 1.42 2.84
CA VAL A 124 -13.54 1.11 3.81
C VAL A 124 -14.03 1.43 5.23
N ASP A 125 -13.92 0.46 6.13
CA ASP A 125 -14.06 0.69 7.56
C ASP A 125 -12.80 1.38 8.09
N LEU A 126 -12.86 2.69 8.21
CA LEU A 126 -11.73 3.50 8.69
C LEU A 126 -11.44 3.31 10.19
N ALA A 127 -12.41 2.84 10.98
CA ALA A 127 -12.19 2.53 12.40
C ALA A 127 -11.34 1.27 12.50
N GLN A 128 -11.72 0.19 11.79
CA GLN A 128 -10.95 -1.03 11.70
C GLN A 128 -9.55 -0.80 11.13
N PHE A 129 -9.46 -0.05 10.04
CA PHE A 129 -8.19 0.33 9.42
C PHE A 129 -7.21 1.00 10.41
N LYS A 130 -7.71 1.91 11.25
CA LYS A 130 -6.89 2.57 12.28
C LYS A 130 -6.40 1.60 13.33
N LEU A 131 -7.29 0.73 13.83
CA LEU A 131 -6.95 -0.28 14.83
C LEU A 131 -5.87 -1.24 14.32
N ASP A 132 -6.02 -1.74 13.10
CA ASP A 132 -5.05 -2.65 12.49
C ASP A 132 -3.69 -1.98 12.30
N ARG A 133 -3.67 -0.71 11.91
CA ARG A 133 -2.43 0.06 11.80
C ARG A 133 -1.76 0.34 13.14
N GLU A 134 -2.51 0.56 14.18
CA GLU A 134 -1.98 0.74 15.54
C GLU A 134 -1.41 -0.56 16.08
N ALA A 135 -2.09 -1.68 15.86
CA ALA A 135 -1.61 -3.01 16.21
C ALA A 135 -0.28 -3.34 15.50
N GLN A 136 -0.19 -3.08 14.19
CA GLN A 136 1.05 -3.28 13.43
C GLN A 136 2.20 -2.43 13.97
N ARG A 137 1.97 -1.15 14.26
CA ARG A 137 3.01 -0.28 14.86
C ARG A 137 3.47 -0.78 16.23
N HIS A 138 2.59 -1.35 17.01
CA HIS A 138 2.93 -1.90 18.32
C HIS A 138 3.85 -3.12 18.18
N VAL A 139 3.57 -4.02 17.23
CA VAL A 139 4.40 -5.18 16.93
C VAL A 139 5.77 -4.75 16.38
N ASP A 140 5.81 -3.78 15.47
CA ASP A 140 7.07 -3.28 14.89
C ASP A 140 7.99 -2.62 15.93
N ASN A 141 7.42 -2.04 17.00
CA ASN A 141 8.13 -1.38 18.08
C ASN A 141 8.50 -2.33 19.23
N MET A 142 8.07 -3.59 19.22
CA MET A 142 8.51 -4.56 20.22
C MET A 142 10.01 -4.85 20.05
N PRO A 143 10.81 -4.87 21.16
CA PRO A 143 12.19 -5.29 21.10
C PRO A 143 12.25 -6.68 20.47
N ARG A 144 13.01 -6.83 19.39
CA ARG A 144 13.31 -8.15 18.85
C ARG A 144 14.13 -8.88 19.89
N ASP A 145 13.60 -9.97 20.39
CA ASP A 145 14.33 -10.87 21.27
C ASP A 145 15.44 -11.50 20.41
N ASN A 146 16.61 -10.86 20.43
CA ASN A 146 17.80 -11.33 19.72
C ASN A 146 18.33 -12.53 20.50
N GLY A 147 17.68 -13.67 20.45
CA GLY A 147 18.08 -15.02 20.89
C GLY A 147 19.39 -15.20 21.67
N ASN A 148 19.81 -14.23 22.46
CA ASN A 148 20.95 -14.27 23.34
C ASN A 148 20.48 -14.74 24.73
N ALA A 149 19.88 -15.93 24.77
CA ALA A 149 19.73 -16.63 26.04
C ALA A 149 21.14 -16.87 26.58
N PRO A 150 21.47 -16.41 27.79
CA PRO A 150 22.76 -16.75 28.40
C PRO A 150 22.83 -18.29 28.52
N ALA A 151 23.92 -18.86 27.97
CA ALA A 151 24.19 -20.28 28.09
C ALA A 151 24.15 -20.67 29.57
N PRO A 152 23.53 -21.80 29.94
CA PRO A 152 23.51 -22.24 31.30
C PRO A 152 24.94 -22.48 31.77
N ALA A 153 25.32 -21.81 32.87
CA ALA A 153 26.61 -22.01 33.50
C ALA A 153 26.77 -23.48 33.89
N SER A 154 27.70 -24.17 33.23
CA SER A 154 28.11 -25.51 33.60
C SER A 154 28.76 -25.45 34.98
N SER A 155 28.04 -25.88 36.01
CA SER A 155 28.58 -26.17 37.34
C SER A 155 29.46 -27.39 37.23
N SER A 156 30.77 -27.20 37.17
CA SER A 156 31.75 -28.24 37.47
C SER A 156 31.92 -28.32 38.98
N GLY A 157 31.38 -29.39 39.56
CA GLY A 157 31.74 -29.87 40.90
C GLY A 157 32.86 -30.90 40.78
#